data_0c66563d9214b19a18aac80e2b6e8c5f
#
_entry.id   0c66563d9214b19a18aac80e2b6e8c5f
#
_cell.length_a   1.000
_cell.length_b   1.000
_cell.length_c   1.000
_cell.angle_alpha   90.00
_cell.angle_beta   90.00
_cell.angle_gamma   90.00
#
_symmetry.space_group_name_H-M   'P 1'
#
loop_
_entity.id
_entity.type
_entity.pdbx_description
1 polymer ?
#
loop_
_entity_poly.entity_id
_entity_poly.type
_entity_poly.pdbx_seq_one_letter_code
_entity_poly.pdbx_strand_id
1 'polypeptide(L)'
;MEVDLRFSDRARASELESKMLALKSSRPDIETTVTGKITRPPFARERIVDLVFDQAAAIAQAIGFKLESAPPVGGGSDGNFTVAMGISTLDGLGVDGDGAHTNDEYLKYSSIEPRTRLMQGLMERLQ
;
A
#
# COMPACT_ATOMS: atom_id res chain seq x y z
N MET A 1 -13.64 10.78 -20.62
CA MET A 1 -12.22 10.60 -20.22
C MET A 1 -12.22 10.01 -18.82
N GLU A 2 -11.44 9.00 -18.56
CA GLU A 2 -11.23 8.43 -17.22
C GLU A 2 -9.90 8.94 -16.66
N VAL A 3 -9.86 9.25 -15.35
CA VAL A 3 -8.68 9.76 -14.67
C VAL A 3 -8.44 8.92 -13.42
N ASP A 4 -7.27 8.27 -13.35
CA ASP A 4 -6.79 7.62 -12.14
C ASP A 4 -5.91 8.60 -11.36
N LEU A 5 -6.30 8.87 -10.11
CA LEU A 5 -5.61 9.78 -9.22
C LEU A 5 -5.06 9.02 -8.01
N ARG A 6 -3.75 9.11 -7.77
CA ARG A 6 -3.07 8.45 -6.66
C ARG A 6 -2.52 9.47 -5.66
N PHE A 7 -2.64 9.17 -4.37
CA PHE A 7 -2.21 10.05 -3.29
C PHE A 7 -1.65 9.26 -2.11
N SER A 8 -0.75 9.90 -1.36
CA SER A 8 -0.01 9.28 -0.26
C SER A 8 -0.57 9.59 1.13
N ASP A 9 -1.45 10.60 1.25
CA ASP A 9 -2.06 10.95 2.54
C ASP A 9 -3.56 11.28 2.41
N ARG A 10 -4.31 11.11 3.52
CA ARG A 10 -5.77 11.27 3.55
C ARG A 10 -6.23 12.71 3.38
N ALA A 11 -5.48 13.67 3.94
CA ALA A 11 -5.88 15.07 3.87
C ALA A 11 -5.82 15.56 2.43
N ARG A 12 -4.74 15.23 1.72
CA ARG A 12 -4.59 15.53 0.29
C ARG A 12 -5.60 14.79 -0.58
N ALA A 13 -5.95 13.55 -0.21
CA ALA A 13 -6.94 12.77 -0.93
C ALA A 13 -8.29 13.50 -1.01
N SER A 14 -8.83 13.93 0.12
CA SER A 14 -10.10 14.65 0.20
C SER A 14 -10.06 16.02 -0.48
N GLU A 15 -8.94 16.73 -0.36
CA GLU A 15 -8.74 18.02 -1.05
C GLU A 15 -8.76 17.85 -2.57
N LEU A 16 -8.03 16.84 -3.08
CA LEU A 16 -7.95 16.58 -4.51
C LEU A 16 -9.27 16.07 -5.09
N GLU A 17 -9.98 15.19 -4.37
CA GLU A 17 -11.32 14.75 -4.76
C GLU A 17 -12.25 15.96 -4.91
N SER A 18 -12.28 16.85 -3.92
CA SER A 18 -13.11 18.06 -3.97
C SER A 18 -12.74 18.97 -5.14
N LYS A 19 -11.45 19.16 -5.41
CA LYS A 19 -10.97 19.95 -6.55
C LYS A 19 -11.34 19.30 -7.88
N MET A 20 -11.23 17.99 -8.00
CA MET A 20 -11.59 17.27 -9.22
C MET A 20 -13.08 17.36 -9.51
N LEU A 21 -13.93 17.14 -8.50
CA LEU A 21 -15.39 17.23 -8.65
C LEU A 21 -15.87 18.66 -8.97
N ALA A 22 -15.10 19.66 -8.57
CA ALA A 22 -15.40 21.07 -8.84
C ALA A 22 -14.91 21.58 -10.21
N LEU A 23 -14.20 20.75 -10.98
CA LEU A 23 -13.68 21.16 -12.30
C LEU A 23 -14.81 21.52 -13.26
N LYS A 24 -14.63 22.65 -13.93
CA LYS A 24 -15.52 23.14 -14.98
C LYS A 24 -14.69 23.59 -16.18
N SER A 25 -15.29 23.54 -17.35
CA SER A 25 -14.66 24.10 -18.54
C SER A 25 -14.43 25.60 -18.41
N SER A 26 -13.31 26.09 -18.86
CA SER A 26 -13.06 27.52 -19.07
C SER A 26 -13.73 28.06 -20.34
N ARG A 27 -14.20 27.18 -21.20
CA ARG A 27 -14.86 27.52 -22.46
C ARG A 27 -16.39 27.51 -22.27
N PRO A 28 -17.09 28.57 -22.66
CA PRO A 28 -18.55 28.69 -22.46
C PRO A 28 -19.36 27.73 -23.34
N ASP A 29 -18.79 27.23 -24.43
CA ASP A 29 -19.39 26.28 -25.37
C ASP A 29 -19.17 24.79 -24.96
N ILE A 30 -18.51 24.53 -23.85
CA ILE A 30 -18.22 23.17 -23.35
C ILE A 30 -18.81 23.01 -21.96
N GLU A 31 -19.74 22.10 -21.82
CA GLU A 31 -20.20 21.62 -20.51
C GLU A 31 -19.29 20.52 -20.03
N THR A 32 -18.85 20.61 -18.77
CA THR A 32 -18.03 19.60 -18.12
C THR A 32 -18.71 19.11 -16.85
N THR A 33 -18.98 17.82 -16.80
CA THR A 33 -19.44 17.13 -15.60
C THR A 33 -18.37 16.15 -15.16
N VAL A 34 -17.93 16.28 -13.91
CA VAL A 34 -16.98 15.36 -13.31
C VAL A 34 -17.70 14.54 -12.25
N THR A 35 -17.57 13.23 -12.35
CA THR A 35 -18.08 12.27 -11.36
C THR A 35 -16.97 11.34 -10.92
N GLY A 36 -16.97 10.94 -9.67
CA GLY A 36 -15.96 10.03 -9.14
C GLY A 36 -16.00 9.94 -7.63
N LYS A 37 -15.14 9.11 -7.08
CA LYS A 37 -14.98 8.95 -5.63
C LYS A 37 -13.62 8.34 -5.33
N ILE A 38 -13.16 8.48 -4.10
CA ILE A 38 -12.03 7.72 -3.59
C ILE A 38 -12.45 6.24 -3.49
N THR A 39 -11.85 5.39 -4.31
CA THR A 39 -12.13 3.95 -4.35
C THR A 39 -11.24 3.17 -3.38
N ARG A 40 -10.04 3.69 -3.11
CA ARG A 40 -9.06 3.08 -2.21
C ARG A 40 -8.37 4.19 -1.39
N PRO A 41 -8.44 4.14 -0.05
CA PRO A 41 -7.74 5.12 0.80
C PRO A 41 -6.22 4.92 0.69
N PRO A 42 -5.39 5.95 0.97
CA PRO A 42 -3.94 5.76 1.00
C PRO A 42 -3.53 4.86 2.17
N PHE A 43 -2.47 4.06 1.94
CA PHE A 43 -1.80 3.33 3.01
C PHE A 43 -0.88 4.33 3.73
N ALA A 44 -1.37 4.92 4.81
CA ALA A 44 -0.59 5.85 5.62
C ALA A 44 0.26 5.07 6.64
N ARG A 45 1.56 5.34 6.66
CA ARG A 45 2.45 4.80 7.70
C ARG A 45 2.20 5.55 9.01
N GLU A 46 1.37 4.99 9.85
CA GLU A 46 1.06 5.49 11.18
C GLU A 46 1.79 4.67 12.26
N ARG A 47 1.82 5.16 13.49
CA ARG A 47 2.48 4.50 14.62
C ARG A 47 2.05 3.04 14.82
N ILE A 48 0.78 2.72 14.55
CA ILE A 48 0.27 1.35 14.67
C ILE A 48 0.93 0.39 13.65
N VAL A 49 1.29 0.90 12.47
CA VAL A 49 2.02 0.14 11.44
C VAL A 49 3.47 -0.07 11.88
N ASP A 50 4.10 0.96 12.48
CA ASP A 50 5.47 0.84 12.98
C ASP A 50 5.58 -0.21 14.09
N LEU A 51 4.61 -0.29 15.00
CA LEU A 51 4.61 -1.30 16.08
C LEU A 51 4.60 -2.74 15.55
N VAL A 52 3.78 -3.04 14.54
CA VAL A 52 3.75 -4.38 13.95
C VAL A 52 4.96 -4.64 13.05
N PHE A 53 5.51 -3.59 12.43
CA PHE A 53 6.76 -3.70 11.69
C PHE A 53 7.95 -4.05 12.60
N ASP A 54 8.06 -3.41 13.76
CA ASP A 54 9.13 -3.69 14.74
C ASP A 54 9.08 -5.14 15.23
N GLN A 55 7.88 -5.69 15.44
CA GLN A 55 7.70 -7.11 15.77
C GLN A 55 8.15 -8.02 14.62
N ALA A 56 7.76 -7.71 13.39
CA ALA A 56 8.18 -8.46 12.21
C ALA A 56 9.71 -8.40 12.01
N ALA A 57 10.31 -7.24 12.22
CA ALA A 57 11.76 -7.05 12.13
C ALA A 57 12.53 -7.88 13.19
N ALA A 58 12.00 -7.95 14.42
CA ALA A 58 12.58 -8.79 15.48
C ALA A 58 12.48 -10.28 15.14
N ILE A 59 11.37 -10.74 14.55
CA ILE A 59 11.22 -12.13 14.09
C ILE A 59 12.20 -12.41 12.95
N ALA A 60 12.28 -11.52 11.96
CA ALA A 60 13.20 -11.65 10.83
C ALA A 60 14.65 -11.77 11.30
N GLN A 61 15.05 -10.93 12.24
CA GLN A 61 16.40 -10.98 12.84
C GLN A 61 16.65 -12.31 13.54
N ALA A 62 15.68 -12.84 14.28
CA ALA A 62 15.82 -14.13 14.99
C ALA A 62 15.96 -15.32 14.04
N ILE A 63 15.45 -15.25 12.83
CA ILE A 63 15.57 -16.30 11.80
C ILE A 63 16.67 -16.00 10.77
N GLY A 64 17.47 -14.96 11.01
CA GLY A 64 18.73 -14.72 10.32
C GLY A 64 18.63 -13.84 9.07
N PHE A 65 17.57 -13.04 8.88
CA PHE A 65 17.56 -12.06 7.80
C PHE A 65 17.10 -10.67 8.27
N LYS A 66 17.50 -9.64 7.53
CA LYS A 66 17.13 -8.26 7.79
C LYS A 66 15.84 -7.90 7.05
N LEU A 67 14.79 -7.58 7.78
CA LEU A 67 13.59 -7.00 7.20
C LEU A 67 13.76 -5.48 7.07
N GLU A 68 13.60 -4.96 5.87
CA GLU A 68 13.69 -3.52 5.61
C GLU A 68 12.32 -2.97 5.20
N SER A 69 12.05 -1.75 5.63
CA SER A 69 10.87 -1.02 5.18
C SER A 69 11.10 -0.52 3.76
N ALA A 70 10.17 -0.82 2.86
CA ALA A 70 10.20 -0.28 1.51
C ALA A 70 9.66 1.16 1.48
N PRO A 71 10.12 1.98 0.52
CA PRO A 71 9.49 3.27 0.27
C PRO A 71 8.05 3.08 -0.24
N PRO A 72 7.18 4.10 -0.12
CA PRO A 72 5.84 4.05 -0.70
C PRO A 72 5.90 3.77 -2.20
N VAL A 73 5.06 2.85 -2.66
CA VAL A 73 4.90 2.51 -4.07
C VAL A 73 3.55 2.98 -4.59
N GLY A 74 3.44 3.14 -5.91
CA GLY A 74 2.19 3.57 -6.54
C GLY A 74 1.10 2.50 -6.63
N GLY A 75 1.40 1.27 -6.24
CA GLY A 75 0.44 0.16 -6.21
C GLY A 75 -0.58 0.31 -5.09
N GLY A 76 -1.70 -0.39 -5.22
CA GLY A 76 -2.70 -0.50 -4.16
C GLY A 76 -2.76 -1.92 -3.63
N SER A 77 -3.02 -2.08 -2.34
CA SER A 77 -3.19 -3.36 -1.65
C SER A 77 -4.48 -3.33 -0.83
N ASP A 78 -4.96 -4.48 -0.42
CA ASP A 78 -6.11 -4.57 0.50
C ASP A 78 -5.74 -4.06 1.90
N GLY A 79 -4.46 -4.02 2.24
CA GLY A 79 -3.93 -3.35 3.43
C GLY A 79 -4.28 -1.87 3.53
N ASN A 80 -4.55 -1.20 2.41
CA ASN A 80 -5.05 0.18 2.39
C ASN A 80 -6.37 0.32 3.18
N PHE A 81 -7.28 -0.67 3.05
CA PHE A 81 -8.59 -0.63 3.74
C PHE A 81 -8.43 -0.91 5.24
N THR A 82 -7.62 -1.90 5.61
CA THR A 82 -7.42 -2.26 7.02
C THR A 82 -6.71 -1.15 7.80
N VAL A 83 -5.67 -0.52 7.23
CA VAL A 83 -5.02 0.67 7.82
C VAL A 83 -6.00 1.84 7.93
N ALA A 84 -6.84 2.05 6.92
CA ALA A 84 -7.86 3.10 6.96
C ALA A 84 -8.89 2.91 8.09
N MET A 85 -9.11 1.66 8.51
CA MET A 85 -9.97 1.29 9.65
C MET A 85 -9.23 1.34 11.00
N GLY A 86 -7.96 1.73 11.04
CA GLY A 86 -7.15 1.79 12.25
C GLY A 86 -6.61 0.41 12.69
N ILE A 87 -6.58 -0.57 11.79
CA ILE A 87 -6.05 -1.90 12.07
C ILE A 87 -4.57 -1.93 11.70
N SER A 88 -3.72 -2.40 12.63
CA SER A 88 -2.29 -2.63 12.37
C SER A 88 -2.10 -3.60 11.22
N THR A 89 -1.44 -3.17 10.16
CA THR A 89 -1.33 -3.95 8.94
C THR A 89 0.09 -3.86 8.38
N LEU A 90 0.65 -4.99 7.99
CA LEU A 90 1.85 -5.07 7.15
C LEU A 90 1.46 -5.52 5.75
N ASP A 91 2.16 -4.98 4.78
CA ASP A 91 2.04 -5.33 3.39
C ASP A 91 3.42 -5.66 2.79
N GLY A 92 3.45 -6.33 1.64
CA GLY A 92 4.70 -6.66 0.97
C GLY A 92 5.54 -7.73 1.68
N LEU A 93 4.93 -8.64 2.45
CA LEU A 93 5.63 -9.71 3.17
C LEU A 93 5.95 -10.94 2.30
N GLY A 94 5.52 -10.96 1.05
CA GLY A 94 5.77 -12.04 0.12
C GLY A 94 7.24 -12.16 -0.30
N VAL A 95 7.49 -13.03 -1.29
CA VAL A 95 8.82 -13.26 -1.85
C VAL A 95 9.39 -12.01 -2.52
N ASP A 96 10.72 -11.91 -2.55
CA ASP A 96 11.40 -10.87 -3.31
C ASP A 96 11.34 -11.19 -4.81
N GLY A 97 11.19 -10.18 -5.63
CA GLY A 97 11.12 -10.29 -7.08
C GLY A 97 11.02 -8.92 -7.73
N ASP A 98 10.79 -8.92 -9.02
CA ASP A 98 10.59 -7.71 -9.80
C ASP A 98 9.75 -7.99 -11.04
N GLY A 99 9.42 -6.94 -11.80
CA GLY A 99 8.68 -7.03 -13.05
C GLY A 99 7.19 -7.35 -12.87
N ALA A 100 6.60 -7.07 -11.70
CA ALA A 100 5.21 -7.35 -11.41
C ALA A 100 4.26 -6.84 -12.52
N HIS A 101 3.31 -7.69 -12.94
CA HIS A 101 2.35 -7.43 -14.02
C HIS A 101 2.97 -7.33 -15.42
N THR A 102 4.18 -7.84 -15.64
CA THR A 102 4.82 -7.95 -16.95
C THR A 102 5.12 -9.39 -17.33
N ASN A 103 5.49 -9.62 -18.59
CA ASN A 103 5.94 -10.95 -19.04
C ASN A 103 7.30 -11.36 -18.47
N ASP A 104 8.04 -10.40 -17.90
CA ASP A 104 9.36 -10.60 -17.30
C ASP A 104 9.29 -10.68 -15.76
N GLU A 105 8.09 -10.88 -15.21
CA GLU A 105 7.90 -11.04 -13.76
C GLU A 105 8.64 -12.26 -13.25
N TYR A 106 9.42 -12.07 -12.20
CA TYR A 106 10.18 -13.14 -11.57
C TYR A 106 10.19 -13.02 -10.06
N LEU A 107 10.45 -14.14 -9.40
CA LEU A 107 10.72 -14.22 -7.97
C LEU A 107 12.15 -14.74 -7.71
N LYS A 108 12.72 -14.32 -6.58
CA LYS A 108 13.99 -14.85 -6.08
C LYS A 108 13.71 -16.08 -5.23
N TYR A 109 14.05 -17.26 -5.72
CA TYR A 109 13.83 -18.53 -5.03
C TYR A 109 14.39 -18.54 -3.60
N SER A 110 15.56 -17.92 -3.39
CA SER A 110 16.21 -17.82 -2.07
C SER A 110 15.40 -17.03 -1.03
N SER A 111 14.42 -16.25 -1.46
CA SER A 111 13.56 -15.48 -0.54
C SER A 111 12.35 -16.27 -0.03
N ILE A 112 12.02 -17.40 -0.64
CA ILE A 112 10.80 -18.17 -0.28
C ILE A 112 10.87 -18.65 1.17
N GLU A 113 11.92 -19.36 1.54
CA GLU A 113 12.04 -19.93 2.89
C GLU A 113 12.06 -18.86 3.99
N PRO A 114 12.92 -17.83 3.95
CA PRO A 114 12.92 -16.82 4.99
C PRO A 114 11.60 -16.03 5.10
N ARG A 115 10.94 -15.74 3.98
CA ARG A 115 9.63 -15.07 4.00
C ARG A 115 8.53 -15.97 4.56
N THR A 116 8.54 -17.26 4.24
CA THR A 116 7.61 -18.26 4.83
C THR A 116 7.80 -18.37 6.34
N ARG A 117 9.05 -18.45 6.81
CA ARG A 117 9.36 -18.49 8.25
C ARG A 117 8.97 -17.21 8.99
N LEU A 118 9.11 -16.04 8.34
CA LEU A 118 8.63 -14.78 8.89
C LEU A 118 7.12 -14.81 9.08
N MET A 119 6.37 -15.22 8.06
CA MET A 119 4.90 -15.32 8.13
C MET A 119 4.46 -16.29 9.21
N GLN A 120 5.09 -17.46 9.32
CA GLN A 120 4.82 -18.40 10.41
C GLN A 120 5.07 -17.76 11.78
N GLY A 121 6.21 -17.12 11.98
CA GLY A 121 6.54 -16.48 13.25
C GLY A 121 5.61 -15.33 13.62
N LEU A 122 5.08 -14.59 12.63
CA LEU A 122 4.05 -13.58 12.85
C LEU A 122 2.73 -14.21 13.29
N MET A 123 2.26 -15.26 12.61
CA MET A 123 1.02 -15.95 12.97
C MET A 123 1.07 -16.61 14.35
N GLU A 124 2.24 -17.06 14.80
CA GLU A 124 2.44 -17.65 16.13
C GLU A 124 2.46 -16.60 17.26
N ARG A 125 2.85 -15.35 16.96
CA ARG A 125 3.06 -14.28 17.98
C ARG A 125 1.97 -13.22 18.03
N LEU A 126 1.23 -13.02 16.95
CA LEU A 126 0.14 -12.05 16.86
C LEU A 126 -1.22 -12.66 17.22
N GLN A 127 -1.26 -13.44 18.30
CA GLN A 127 -2.50 -14.01 18.83
C GLN A 127 -3.15 -13.06 19.84
#